data_a0cb042477964b5cf5a6f295020253b5
#
_entry.id   a0cb042477964b5cf5a6f295020253b5
#
_cell.length_a   1.000
_cell.length_b   1.000
_cell.length_c   1.000
_cell.angle_alpha   90.00
_cell.angle_beta   90.00
_cell.angle_gamma   90.00
#
_symmetry.space_group_name_H-M   'P 1'
#
loop_
_entity.id
_entity.type
_entity.pdbx_description
1 polymer ?
#
loop_
_entity_poly.entity_id
_entity_poly.type
_entity_poly.pdbx_seq_one_letter_code
_entity_poly.pdbx_strand_id
1 'polypeptide(L)'
;LESICYFLDKNYKDSIKLFVLCHNCSTRIKQSQYWSLMKNILDKWEIPYVDLSEETELTGDNEEITTQYFRYNATTKKGDGIHPLAYANMKIYGPIVAEKLNETVQSKSELVLPKSDISMGLFESYTLNSEITELRGDIEVSYSSSNPSVASVDENGNIVATGIGDTVITISTSDGKTKNVNVNVKFLAMAVSFGKNKISLSEGNSSLLNLSVADGEATCSTT
;
A
#
# COMPACT_ATOMS: atom_id res chain seq x y z
N LEU A 1 25.28 2.74 -20.97
CA LEU A 1 24.17 2.53 -20.03
C LEU A 1 24.65 1.87 -18.75
N GLU A 2 25.45 0.79 -18.81
CA GLU A 2 25.91 0.04 -17.62
C GLU A 2 26.57 0.93 -16.55
N SER A 3 27.43 1.86 -16.96
CA SER A 3 28.05 2.82 -16.04
C SER A 3 27.03 3.75 -15.37
N ILE A 4 25.95 4.09 -16.07
CA ILE A 4 24.84 4.88 -15.50
C ILE A 4 24.07 4.04 -14.48
N CYS A 5 23.74 2.79 -14.80
CA CYS A 5 23.07 1.88 -13.87
C CYS A 5 23.90 1.67 -12.59
N TYR A 6 25.20 1.43 -12.73
CA TYR A 6 26.13 1.33 -11.60
C TYR A 6 26.15 2.60 -10.74
N PHE A 7 26.23 3.77 -11.38
CA PHE A 7 26.22 5.05 -10.66
C PHE A 7 24.91 5.26 -9.89
N LEU A 8 23.77 4.95 -10.52
CA LEU A 8 22.46 5.08 -9.91
C LEU A 8 22.29 4.09 -8.74
N ASP A 9 22.76 2.86 -8.89
CA ASP A 9 22.69 1.88 -7.82
C ASP A 9 23.54 2.30 -6.62
N LYS A 10 24.76 2.77 -6.86
CA LYS A 10 25.69 3.18 -5.81
C LYS A 10 25.23 4.43 -5.05
N ASN A 11 24.67 5.42 -5.73
CA ASN A 11 24.39 6.73 -5.14
C ASN A 11 22.92 6.95 -4.79
N TYR A 12 22.01 6.16 -5.38
CA TYR A 12 20.56 6.31 -5.27
C TYR A 12 19.87 4.95 -5.08
N LYS A 13 20.44 4.09 -4.22
CA LYS A 13 19.98 2.71 -4.02
C LYS A 13 18.51 2.63 -3.67
N ASP A 14 18.06 3.49 -2.77
CA ASP A 14 16.67 3.49 -2.26
C ASP A 14 15.71 4.36 -3.08
N SER A 15 16.20 4.94 -4.20
CA SER A 15 15.36 5.75 -5.07
C SER A 15 14.64 4.91 -6.10
N ILE A 16 13.43 5.34 -6.46
CA ILE A 16 12.69 4.78 -7.58
C ILE A 16 13.36 5.21 -8.87
N LYS A 17 13.59 4.24 -9.76
CA LYS A 17 14.22 4.45 -11.06
C LYS A 17 13.28 3.91 -12.12
N LEU A 18 13.08 4.68 -13.17
CA LEU A 18 12.33 4.26 -14.36
C LEU A 18 13.06 4.78 -15.61
N PHE A 19 13.35 3.89 -16.56
CA PHE A 19 13.88 4.28 -17.85
C PHE A 19 12.75 4.35 -18.89
N VAL A 20 12.85 5.32 -19.79
CA VAL A 20 11.93 5.47 -20.91
C VAL A 20 12.73 5.31 -22.21
N LEU A 21 12.43 4.26 -22.97
CA LEU A 21 12.93 4.05 -24.31
C LEU A 21 11.97 4.75 -25.28
N CYS A 22 12.52 5.53 -26.23
CA CYS A 22 11.68 6.33 -27.11
C CYS A 22 10.97 5.47 -28.17
N HIS A 23 9.98 6.07 -28.81
CA HIS A 23 9.26 5.50 -29.95
C HIS A 23 10.20 5.12 -31.11
N ASN A 24 9.70 4.33 -32.05
CA ASN A 24 10.44 3.95 -33.24
C ASN A 24 10.73 5.17 -34.15
N CYS A 25 12.00 5.52 -34.32
CA CYS A 25 12.44 6.66 -35.14
C CYS A 25 12.92 6.20 -36.53
N SER A 26 12.28 6.67 -37.57
CA SER A 26 12.56 6.32 -38.99
C SER A 26 14.01 6.46 -39.43
N THR A 27 14.76 7.37 -38.81
CA THR A 27 16.15 7.68 -39.18
C THR A 27 17.18 6.83 -38.45
N ARG A 28 16.77 5.91 -37.56
CA ARG A 28 17.67 5.13 -36.70
C ARG A 28 17.72 3.65 -37.09
N ILE A 29 18.48 3.32 -38.11
CA ILE A 29 18.61 2.01 -38.77
C ILE A 29 18.88 0.83 -37.82
N LYS A 30 19.44 1.05 -36.64
CA LYS A 30 19.77 -0.03 -35.67
C LYS A 30 19.08 0.12 -34.32
N GLN A 31 18.02 0.90 -34.27
CA GLN A 31 17.36 1.23 -32.99
C GLN A 31 16.90 -0.02 -32.23
N SER A 32 16.25 -0.97 -32.89
CA SER A 32 15.78 -2.21 -32.26
C SER A 32 16.91 -3.05 -31.65
N GLN A 33 18.09 -3.06 -32.29
CA GLN A 33 19.26 -3.76 -31.75
C GLN A 33 19.79 -3.06 -30.48
N TYR A 34 19.83 -1.73 -30.49
CA TYR A 34 20.25 -0.94 -29.31
C TYR A 34 19.23 -1.09 -28.18
N TRP A 35 17.92 -1.10 -28.45
CA TRP A 35 16.88 -1.29 -27.45
C TRP A 35 17.00 -2.67 -26.79
N SER A 36 17.19 -3.73 -27.56
CA SER A 36 17.41 -5.08 -27.03
C SER A 36 18.62 -5.15 -26.08
N LEU A 37 19.74 -4.50 -26.46
CA LEU A 37 20.92 -4.43 -25.60
C LEU A 37 20.66 -3.59 -24.33
N MET A 38 19.91 -2.50 -24.46
CA MET A 38 19.57 -1.65 -23.32
C MET A 38 18.63 -2.37 -22.35
N LYS A 39 17.60 -3.06 -22.86
CA LYS A 39 16.68 -3.89 -22.05
C LYS A 39 17.46 -4.94 -21.26
N ASN A 40 18.35 -5.70 -21.89
CA ASN A 40 19.19 -6.69 -21.20
C ASN A 40 20.04 -6.09 -20.08
N ILE A 41 20.55 -4.87 -20.25
CA ILE A 41 21.30 -4.16 -19.19
C ILE A 41 20.34 -3.74 -18.08
N LEU A 42 19.18 -3.17 -18.40
CA LEU A 42 18.19 -2.74 -17.42
C LEU A 42 17.67 -3.91 -16.60
N ASP A 43 17.38 -5.04 -17.24
CA ASP A 43 16.98 -6.29 -16.60
C ASP A 43 18.05 -6.82 -15.64
N LYS A 44 19.32 -6.81 -16.06
CA LYS A 44 20.46 -7.19 -15.21
C LYS A 44 20.55 -6.34 -13.93
N TRP A 45 20.19 -5.07 -14.01
CA TRP A 45 20.23 -4.13 -12.90
C TRP A 45 18.87 -3.98 -12.18
N GLU A 46 17.88 -4.80 -12.56
CA GLU A 46 16.50 -4.75 -12.03
C GLU A 46 15.89 -3.34 -12.07
N ILE A 47 16.22 -2.58 -13.13
CA ILE A 47 15.69 -1.24 -13.34
C ILE A 47 14.51 -1.32 -14.29
N PRO A 48 13.29 -0.99 -13.83
CA PRO A 48 12.09 -1.00 -14.69
C PRO A 48 12.21 0.01 -15.82
N TYR A 49 11.59 -0.32 -16.94
CA TYR A 49 11.54 0.56 -18.11
C TYR A 49 10.18 0.49 -18.81
N VAL A 50 9.89 1.51 -19.60
CA VAL A 50 8.82 1.53 -20.58
C VAL A 50 9.42 1.69 -21.97
N ASP A 51 8.99 0.88 -22.92
CA ASP A 51 9.41 0.96 -24.31
C ASP A 51 8.29 1.55 -25.17
N LEU A 52 8.35 2.84 -25.42
CA LEU A 52 7.35 3.56 -26.20
C LEU A 52 7.26 3.07 -27.65
N SER A 53 8.23 2.30 -28.15
CA SER A 53 8.16 1.69 -29.48
C SER A 53 7.27 0.44 -29.52
N GLU A 54 7.03 -0.18 -28.36
CA GLU A 54 6.13 -1.33 -28.19
C GLU A 54 4.77 -0.94 -27.64
N GLU A 55 4.74 0.09 -26.76
CA GLU A 55 3.54 0.53 -26.05
C GLU A 55 2.64 1.48 -26.85
N THR A 56 3.13 2.00 -27.98
CA THR A 56 2.35 2.91 -28.81
C THR A 56 2.45 2.58 -30.30
N GLU A 57 1.42 2.96 -31.06
CA GLU A 57 1.44 2.93 -32.52
C GLU A 57 2.16 4.14 -33.14
N LEU A 58 2.67 5.08 -32.32
CA LEU A 58 3.39 6.24 -32.80
C LEU A 58 4.78 5.84 -33.29
N THR A 59 4.91 5.80 -34.61
CA THR A 59 6.17 5.44 -35.26
C THR A 59 6.62 6.54 -36.23
N GLY A 60 7.93 6.74 -36.32
CA GLY A 60 8.54 7.64 -37.30
C GLY A 60 8.49 7.13 -38.74
N ASP A 61 8.06 5.89 -38.97
CA ASP A 61 8.03 5.26 -40.31
C ASP A 61 6.70 5.47 -41.05
N ASN A 62 5.66 5.97 -40.38
CA ASN A 62 4.35 6.23 -40.96
C ASN A 62 4.17 7.75 -41.21
N GLU A 63 3.95 8.13 -42.47
CA GLU A 63 3.84 9.54 -42.86
C GLU A 63 2.60 10.24 -42.31
N GLU A 64 1.47 9.56 -42.19
CA GLU A 64 0.25 10.09 -41.60
C GLU A 64 0.46 10.38 -40.11
N ILE A 65 1.01 9.45 -39.39
CA ILE A 65 1.36 9.59 -37.96
C ILE A 65 2.38 10.70 -37.76
N THR A 66 3.45 10.74 -38.56
CA THR A 66 4.50 11.75 -38.39
C THR A 66 4.01 13.14 -38.71
N THR A 67 3.10 13.30 -39.68
CA THR A 67 2.50 14.60 -40.02
C THR A 67 1.62 15.12 -38.88
N GLN A 68 0.90 14.23 -38.20
CA GLN A 68 -0.04 14.60 -37.15
C GLN A 68 0.63 14.83 -35.80
N TYR A 69 1.61 14.02 -35.44
CA TYR A 69 2.13 13.94 -34.09
C TYR A 69 3.58 14.38 -33.90
N PHE A 70 4.30 14.64 -35.01
CA PHE A 70 5.70 15.02 -34.95
C PHE A 70 5.96 16.42 -35.49
N ARG A 71 7.10 17.00 -35.13
CA ARG A 71 7.51 18.33 -35.58
C ARG A 71 7.63 18.38 -37.11
N TYR A 72 7.01 19.37 -37.71
CA TYR A 72 7.06 19.57 -39.13
C TYR A 72 8.48 19.93 -39.60
N ASN A 73 8.95 19.24 -40.63
CA ASN A 73 10.23 19.50 -41.30
C ASN A 73 9.95 20.23 -42.62
N ALA A 74 10.38 21.49 -42.70
CA ALA A 74 10.14 22.35 -43.88
C ALA A 74 10.86 21.86 -45.14
N THR A 75 11.95 21.12 -45.01
CA THR A 75 12.72 20.58 -46.15
C THR A 75 12.02 19.35 -46.75
N THR A 76 11.56 18.44 -45.91
CA THR A 76 10.87 17.22 -46.35
C THR A 76 9.38 17.42 -46.54
N LYS A 77 8.82 18.53 -46.07
CA LYS A 77 7.41 18.92 -46.09
C LYS A 77 6.49 17.92 -45.36
N LYS A 78 7.01 17.24 -44.35
CA LYS A 78 6.28 16.27 -43.50
C LYS A 78 6.82 16.27 -42.07
N GLY A 79 6.20 15.48 -41.19
CA GLY A 79 6.71 15.28 -39.84
C GLY A 79 8.13 14.66 -39.85
N ASP A 80 8.94 15.04 -38.89
CA ASP A 80 10.36 14.58 -38.87
C ASP A 80 10.53 13.14 -38.30
N GLY A 81 9.50 12.56 -37.73
CA GLY A 81 9.50 11.20 -37.17
C GLY A 81 10.45 11.00 -35.98
N ILE A 82 10.94 12.10 -35.39
CA ILE A 82 11.91 12.06 -34.28
C ILE A 82 11.42 12.86 -33.07
N HIS A 83 10.85 14.04 -33.29
CA HIS A 83 10.51 14.99 -32.24
C HIS A 83 8.98 15.06 -32.09
N PRO A 84 8.37 14.33 -31.16
CA PRO A 84 6.94 14.35 -30.93
C PRO A 84 6.50 15.74 -30.49
N LEU A 85 5.32 16.15 -30.96
CA LEU A 85 4.68 17.40 -30.55
C LEU A 85 4.23 17.32 -29.08
N ALA A 86 4.00 18.46 -28.45
CA ALA A 86 3.51 18.55 -27.08
C ALA A 86 2.21 17.73 -26.87
N TYR A 87 1.33 17.70 -27.86
CA TYR A 87 0.11 16.89 -27.82
C TYR A 87 0.41 15.40 -27.68
N ALA A 88 1.34 14.84 -28.48
CA ALA A 88 1.73 13.44 -28.41
C ALA A 88 2.36 13.12 -27.04
N ASN A 89 3.23 14.00 -26.55
CA ASN A 89 3.85 13.85 -25.22
C ASN A 89 2.82 13.87 -24.09
N MET A 90 1.86 14.80 -24.14
CA MET A 90 0.88 14.98 -23.06
C MET A 90 -0.26 13.96 -23.09
N LYS A 91 -0.69 13.52 -24.27
CA LYS A 91 -1.91 12.71 -24.43
C LYS A 91 -1.66 11.24 -24.69
N ILE A 92 -0.47 10.87 -25.13
CA ILE A 92 -0.13 9.50 -25.52
C ILE A 92 1.01 8.98 -24.65
N TYR A 93 2.20 9.59 -24.69
CA TYR A 93 3.34 9.09 -23.92
C TYR A 93 3.22 9.34 -22.42
N GLY A 94 2.72 10.50 -22.03
CA GLY A 94 2.60 10.88 -20.61
C GLY A 94 1.77 9.89 -19.79
N PRO A 95 0.56 9.52 -20.20
CA PRO A 95 -0.25 8.54 -19.49
C PRO A 95 0.45 7.19 -19.35
N ILE A 96 1.08 6.67 -20.41
CA ILE A 96 1.79 5.39 -20.38
C ILE A 96 2.97 5.42 -19.39
N VAL A 97 3.77 6.49 -19.44
CA VAL A 97 4.90 6.67 -18.52
C VAL A 97 4.42 6.85 -17.08
N ALA A 98 3.32 7.59 -16.87
CA ALA A 98 2.73 7.79 -15.56
C ALA A 98 2.20 6.49 -14.95
N GLU A 99 1.52 5.66 -15.75
CA GLU A 99 1.05 4.34 -15.33
C GLU A 99 2.22 3.45 -14.92
N LYS A 100 3.27 3.37 -15.74
CA LYS A 100 4.47 2.57 -15.43
C LYS A 100 5.22 3.08 -14.21
N LEU A 101 5.26 4.40 -14.03
CA LEU A 101 5.85 5.00 -12.83
C LEU A 101 5.04 4.61 -11.59
N ASN A 102 3.72 4.68 -11.66
CA ASN A 102 2.84 4.30 -10.54
C ASN A 102 3.03 2.81 -10.19
N GLU A 103 3.02 1.89 -11.16
CA GLU A 103 3.34 0.47 -10.94
C GLU A 103 4.70 0.29 -10.25
N THR A 104 5.72 1.03 -10.70
CA THR A 104 7.08 0.96 -10.13
C THR A 104 7.10 1.46 -8.69
N VAL A 105 6.35 2.53 -8.39
CA VAL A 105 6.19 3.06 -7.02
C VAL A 105 5.47 2.04 -6.14
N GLN A 106 4.37 1.48 -6.61
CA GLN A 106 3.58 0.48 -5.88
C GLN A 106 4.39 -0.79 -5.60
N SER A 107 5.22 -1.24 -6.55
CA SER A 107 6.08 -2.42 -6.35
C SER A 107 7.13 -2.24 -5.24
N LYS A 108 7.47 -1.00 -4.88
CA LYS A 108 8.39 -0.65 -3.79
C LYS A 108 7.67 -0.30 -2.49
N SER A 109 6.35 -0.33 -2.48
CA SER A 109 5.56 -0.08 -1.28
C SER A 109 5.62 -1.28 -0.33
N GLU A 110 5.60 -1.03 0.96
CA GLU A 110 5.55 -2.05 1.98
C GLU A 110 4.41 -1.78 2.96
N LEU A 111 3.58 -2.81 3.18
CA LEU A 111 2.60 -2.80 4.25
C LEU A 111 3.30 -3.31 5.52
N VAL A 112 3.70 -2.39 6.39
CA VAL A 112 4.36 -2.70 7.66
C VAL A 112 3.38 -2.47 8.80
N LEU A 113 3.25 -3.46 9.67
CA LEU A 113 2.47 -3.36 10.91
C LEU A 113 3.42 -3.56 12.09
N PRO A 114 3.46 -2.65 13.05
CA PRO A 114 4.32 -2.77 14.23
C PRO A 114 3.87 -3.88 15.17
N LYS A 115 2.59 -4.32 15.08
CA LYS A 115 2.03 -5.40 15.90
C LYS A 115 1.21 -6.36 15.04
N SER A 116 1.39 -7.66 15.31
CA SER A 116 0.57 -8.76 14.76
C SER A 116 -0.51 -9.24 15.72
N ASP A 117 -0.43 -8.85 17.00
CA ASP A 117 -1.30 -9.34 18.06
C ASP A 117 -1.75 -8.18 18.95
N ILE A 118 -3.04 -8.05 19.15
CA ILE A 118 -3.69 -7.02 19.96
C ILE A 118 -4.57 -7.71 21.02
N SER A 119 -4.39 -7.35 22.29
CA SER A 119 -5.32 -7.73 23.36
C SER A 119 -6.14 -6.50 23.75
N MET A 120 -7.45 -6.65 23.78
CA MET A 120 -8.39 -5.57 24.07
C MET A 120 -9.35 -5.99 25.18
N GLY A 121 -9.77 -5.03 25.98
CA GLY A 121 -10.94 -5.17 26.84
C GLY A 121 -12.24 -5.05 26.04
N LEU A 122 -13.31 -5.67 26.55
CA LEU A 122 -14.63 -5.50 25.94
C LEU A 122 -15.02 -4.00 25.92
N PHE A 123 -15.52 -3.53 24.77
CA PHE A 123 -15.85 -2.12 24.45
C PHE A 123 -14.66 -1.16 24.30
N GLU A 124 -13.44 -1.64 24.35
CA GLU A 124 -12.30 -0.84 23.98
C GLU A 124 -12.22 -0.62 22.46
N SER A 125 -11.53 0.43 22.06
CA SER A 125 -11.23 0.74 20.68
C SER A 125 -9.72 0.86 20.46
N TYR A 126 -9.27 0.47 19.26
CA TYR A 126 -7.87 0.54 18.83
C TYR A 126 -7.79 0.97 17.37
N THR A 127 -6.90 1.90 17.05
CA THR A 127 -6.74 2.41 15.68
C THR A 127 -5.49 1.83 15.02
N LEU A 128 -5.67 1.06 13.93
CA LEU A 128 -4.58 0.49 13.15
C LEU A 128 -3.91 1.48 12.21
N ASN A 129 -4.62 2.52 11.77
CA ASN A 129 -4.18 3.40 10.68
C ASN A 129 -2.85 4.12 10.98
N SER A 130 -2.57 4.47 12.23
CA SER A 130 -1.31 5.09 12.64
C SER A 130 -0.11 4.14 12.64
N GLU A 131 -0.33 2.85 12.47
CA GLU A 131 0.70 1.81 12.52
C GLU A 131 1.07 1.27 11.13
N ILE A 132 0.38 1.72 10.08
CA ILE A 132 0.68 1.34 8.69
C ILE A 132 1.68 2.33 8.13
N THR A 133 2.85 1.84 7.74
CA THR A 133 3.96 2.64 7.20
C THR A 133 4.43 2.10 5.85
N GLU A 134 5.34 2.83 5.22
CA GLU A 134 5.98 2.44 3.95
C GLU A 134 5.02 2.21 2.77
N LEU A 135 3.80 2.74 2.82
CA LEU A 135 2.93 2.78 1.65
C LEU A 135 3.29 3.97 0.76
N ARG A 136 3.40 3.72 -0.54
CA ARG A 136 3.79 4.71 -1.55
C ARG A 136 2.87 4.62 -2.77
N GLY A 137 2.69 5.75 -3.46
CA GLY A 137 1.81 5.85 -4.62
C GLY A 137 0.33 5.91 -4.24
N ASP A 138 -0.54 5.68 -5.21
CA ASP A 138 -1.99 5.72 -5.05
C ASP A 138 -2.50 4.36 -4.52
N ILE A 139 -2.05 3.98 -3.32
CA ILE A 139 -2.43 2.72 -2.70
C ILE A 139 -3.56 2.94 -1.72
N GLU A 140 -4.70 2.34 -2.01
CA GLU A 140 -5.84 2.31 -1.09
C GLU A 140 -5.69 1.15 -0.10
N VAL A 141 -6.09 1.39 1.15
CA VAL A 141 -6.07 0.40 2.22
C VAL A 141 -7.50 0.08 2.62
N SER A 142 -7.79 -1.20 2.79
CA SER A 142 -9.07 -1.71 3.25
C SER A 142 -8.89 -2.66 4.42
N TYR A 143 -9.93 -2.76 5.25
CA TYR A 143 -9.92 -3.55 6.47
C TYR A 143 -11.12 -4.49 6.51
N SER A 144 -10.94 -5.68 7.06
CA SER A 144 -12.03 -6.63 7.30
C SER A 144 -11.80 -7.43 8.55
N SER A 145 -12.88 -7.82 9.23
CA SER A 145 -12.85 -8.69 10.41
C SER A 145 -13.39 -10.08 10.06
N SER A 146 -12.69 -11.12 10.46
CA SER A 146 -13.16 -12.51 10.31
C SER A 146 -14.36 -12.83 11.21
N ASN A 147 -14.53 -12.08 12.32
CA ASN A 147 -15.67 -12.21 13.22
C ASN A 147 -16.05 -10.83 13.81
N PRO A 148 -16.90 -10.04 13.12
CA PRO A 148 -17.30 -8.72 13.60
C PRO A 148 -18.09 -8.73 14.92
N SER A 149 -18.62 -9.87 15.35
CA SER A 149 -19.29 -9.98 16.65
C SER A 149 -18.30 -10.04 17.83
N VAL A 150 -17.02 -10.31 17.58
CA VAL A 150 -15.92 -10.22 18.57
C VAL A 150 -15.26 -8.87 18.49
N ALA A 151 -14.81 -8.46 17.30
CA ALA A 151 -14.31 -7.11 17.08
C ALA A 151 -14.63 -6.68 15.64
N SER A 152 -15.26 -5.52 15.49
CA SER A 152 -15.50 -4.88 14.20
C SER A 152 -14.37 -3.92 13.85
N VAL A 153 -14.20 -3.63 12.56
CA VAL A 153 -13.25 -2.63 12.07
C VAL A 153 -13.94 -1.75 11.03
N ASP A 154 -13.68 -0.45 11.05
CA ASP A 154 -14.19 0.51 10.06
C ASP A 154 -13.20 0.77 8.91
N GLU A 155 -13.61 1.57 7.94
CA GLU A 155 -12.81 1.98 6.78
C GLU A 155 -11.55 2.77 7.14
N ASN A 156 -11.48 3.33 8.34
CA ASN A 156 -10.33 4.08 8.85
C ASN A 156 -9.40 3.21 9.71
N GLY A 157 -9.67 1.90 9.82
CA GLY A 157 -8.89 0.97 10.63
C GLY A 157 -9.15 1.07 12.13
N ASN A 158 -10.27 1.68 12.55
CA ASN A 158 -10.66 1.68 13.96
C ASN A 158 -11.31 0.35 14.30
N ILE A 159 -10.69 -0.39 15.20
CA ILE A 159 -11.20 -1.64 15.76
C ILE A 159 -12.02 -1.33 17.01
N VAL A 160 -13.19 -1.92 17.12
CA VAL A 160 -14.04 -1.85 18.32
C VAL A 160 -14.32 -3.27 18.81
N ALA A 161 -13.97 -3.55 20.07
CA ALA A 161 -14.24 -4.82 20.72
C ALA A 161 -15.73 -4.91 21.10
N THR A 162 -16.48 -5.82 20.48
CA THR A 162 -17.93 -5.98 20.62
C THR A 162 -18.34 -7.22 21.41
N GLY A 163 -17.46 -8.23 21.46
CA GLY A 163 -17.70 -9.49 22.18
C GLY A 163 -16.40 -10.16 22.60
N ILE A 164 -16.47 -11.05 23.57
CA ILE A 164 -15.31 -11.82 24.07
C ILE A 164 -14.93 -12.90 23.06
N GLY A 165 -13.64 -13.13 22.85
CA GLY A 165 -13.11 -14.18 21.98
C GLY A 165 -11.96 -13.69 21.12
N ASP A 166 -11.67 -14.46 20.07
CA ASP A 166 -10.60 -14.21 19.12
C ASP A 166 -11.18 -13.87 17.74
N THR A 167 -10.55 -12.94 17.05
CA THR A 167 -10.82 -12.63 15.65
C THR A 167 -9.56 -12.21 14.96
N VAL A 168 -9.56 -12.23 13.63
CA VAL A 168 -8.47 -11.75 12.79
C VAL A 168 -8.95 -10.54 12.01
N ILE A 169 -8.24 -9.43 12.14
CA ILE A 169 -8.41 -8.27 11.27
C ILE A 169 -7.43 -8.41 10.11
N THR A 170 -7.96 -8.44 8.89
CA THR A 170 -7.16 -8.45 7.66
C THR A 170 -7.10 -7.04 7.10
N ILE A 171 -5.88 -6.58 6.84
CA ILE A 171 -5.56 -5.34 6.15
C ILE A 171 -5.16 -5.72 4.73
N SER A 172 -5.77 -5.10 3.73
CA SER A 172 -5.49 -5.33 2.32
C SER A 172 -5.21 -4.02 1.60
N THR A 173 -4.28 -4.04 0.66
CA THR A 173 -3.95 -2.89 -0.17
C THR A 173 -4.40 -3.12 -1.62
N SER A 174 -4.67 -2.04 -2.36
CA SER A 174 -5.10 -2.11 -3.77
C SER A 174 -4.07 -2.76 -4.70
N ASP A 175 -2.79 -2.79 -4.31
CA ASP A 175 -1.71 -3.50 -5.00
C ASP A 175 -1.56 -4.98 -4.58
N GLY A 176 -2.52 -5.52 -3.82
CA GLY A 176 -2.64 -6.93 -3.49
C GLY A 176 -1.85 -7.43 -2.27
N LYS A 177 -1.22 -6.55 -1.50
CA LYS A 177 -0.56 -6.93 -0.25
C LYS A 177 -1.59 -7.13 0.86
N THR A 178 -1.34 -8.10 1.74
CA THR A 178 -2.20 -8.37 2.89
C THR A 178 -1.38 -8.58 4.16
N LYS A 179 -1.94 -8.16 5.29
CA LYS A 179 -1.42 -8.45 6.63
C LYS A 179 -2.58 -8.78 7.57
N ASN A 180 -2.31 -9.65 8.52
CA ASN A 180 -3.28 -10.07 9.52
C ASN A 180 -2.84 -9.58 10.90
N VAL A 181 -3.83 -9.16 11.69
CA VAL A 181 -3.68 -8.81 13.10
C VAL A 181 -4.64 -9.70 13.89
N ASN A 182 -4.09 -10.48 14.80
CA ASN A 182 -4.88 -11.29 15.73
C ASN A 182 -5.40 -10.37 16.83
N VAL A 183 -6.71 -10.37 17.06
CA VAL A 183 -7.35 -9.59 18.12
C VAL A 183 -7.97 -10.55 19.12
N ASN A 184 -7.51 -10.50 20.36
CA ASN A 184 -8.04 -11.24 21.47
C ASN A 184 -8.79 -10.28 22.41
N VAL A 185 -10.11 -10.44 22.50
CA VAL A 185 -10.95 -9.63 23.38
C VAL A 185 -11.24 -10.41 24.65
N LYS A 186 -10.85 -9.83 25.76
CA LYS A 186 -11.04 -10.39 27.10
C LYS A 186 -11.96 -9.51 27.93
N PHE A 187 -12.60 -10.12 28.90
CA PHE A 187 -13.11 -9.38 30.02
C PHE A 187 -11.89 -8.87 30.81
N LEU A 188 -11.65 -7.58 30.80
CA LEU A 188 -10.74 -6.99 31.78
C LEU A 188 -11.49 -6.99 33.11
N ALA A 189 -11.43 -8.12 33.79
CA ALA A 189 -11.98 -8.23 35.11
C ALA A 189 -11.11 -7.40 36.04
N MET A 190 -11.67 -6.37 36.55
CA MET A 190 -11.10 -5.60 37.66
C MET A 190 -11.07 -6.46 38.91
N ALA A 191 -10.00 -6.56 39.70
CA ALA A 191 -9.95 -7.36 40.92
C ALA A 191 -10.97 -6.84 41.95
N VAL A 192 -11.81 -7.73 42.43
CA VAL A 192 -12.79 -7.40 43.48
C VAL A 192 -12.11 -7.51 44.83
N SER A 193 -11.87 -6.42 45.50
CA SER A 193 -11.46 -6.45 46.91
C SER A 193 -12.58 -5.98 47.81
N PHE A 194 -12.85 -6.75 48.83
CA PHE A 194 -13.81 -6.37 49.86
C PHE A 194 -13.04 -5.70 50.99
N GLY A 195 -13.44 -4.52 51.36
CA GLY A 195 -12.85 -3.80 52.50
C GLY A 195 -13.03 -4.53 53.84
N LYS A 196 -13.89 -5.57 53.87
CA LYS A 196 -14.07 -6.47 55.02
C LYS A 196 -14.39 -7.90 54.54
N ASN A 197 -13.65 -8.86 55.09
CA ASN A 197 -13.87 -10.28 54.77
C ASN A 197 -15.11 -10.91 55.40
N LYS A 198 -15.78 -10.23 56.30
CA LYS A 198 -16.98 -10.69 56.97
C LYS A 198 -17.82 -9.49 57.41
N ILE A 199 -19.08 -9.52 57.10
CA ILE A 199 -20.09 -8.55 57.55
C ILE A 199 -21.17 -9.35 58.30
N SER A 200 -21.43 -8.95 59.56
CA SER A 200 -22.55 -9.47 60.32
C SER A 200 -23.67 -8.43 60.35
N LEU A 201 -24.84 -8.78 59.89
CA LEU A 201 -26.03 -7.92 59.89
C LEU A 201 -27.08 -8.49 60.85
N SER A 202 -27.68 -7.64 61.63
CA SER A 202 -28.90 -7.96 62.39
C SER A 202 -30.09 -7.85 61.48
N GLU A 203 -31.15 -8.58 61.79
CA GLU A 203 -32.40 -8.56 61.01
C GLU A 203 -32.96 -7.13 60.86
N GLY A 204 -33.28 -6.76 59.63
CA GLY A 204 -33.73 -5.41 59.26
C GLY A 204 -32.64 -4.38 58.94
N ASN A 205 -31.36 -4.73 59.07
CA ASN A 205 -30.24 -3.82 58.72
C ASN A 205 -29.66 -4.14 57.36
N SER A 206 -29.20 -3.10 56.64
CA SER A 206 -28.45 -3.18 55.39
C SER A 206 -27.08 -2.56 55.50
N SER A 207 -26.12 -3.05 54.76
CA SER A 207 -24.76 -2.45 54.66
C SER A 207 -24.33 -2.37 53.20
N LEU A 208 -23.74 -1.27 52.85
CA LEU A 208 -23.10 -1.11 51.53
C LEU A 208 -21.80 -1.89 51.50
N LEU A 209 -21.72 -2.82 50.55
CA LEU A 209 -20.45 -3.46 50.17
C LEU A 209 -19.73 -2.58 49.17
N ASN A 210 -18.64 -1.96 49.61
CA ASN A 210 -17.73 -1.30 48.69
C ASN A 210 -16.87 -2.38 47.98
N LEU A 211 -17.24 -2.66 46.73
CA LEU A 211 -16.44 -3.50 45.86
C LEU A 211 -15.42 -2.62 45.15
N SER A 212 -14.15 -2.96 45.22
CA SER A 212 -13.15 -2.54 44.28
C SER A 212 -12.63 -3.76 43.50
N VAL A 213 -12.60 -3.66 42.20
CA VAL A 213 -12.25 -4.76 41.30
C VAL A 213 -10.95 -4.38 40.62
N ALA A 214 -9.89 -5.20 40.74
CA ALA A 214 -8.64 -5.05 39.99
C ALA A 214 -8.36 -6.37 39.24
N ASP A 215 -7.61 -6.35 38.14
CA ASP A 215 -7.43 -7.47 37.20
C ASP A 215 -7.60 -8.90 37.74
N GLY A 216 -8.58 -9.63 37.19
CA GLY A 216 -8.84 -11.03 37.53
C GLY A 216 -10.30 -11.47 37.21
N GLU A 217 -10.56 -12.77 37.13
CA GLU A 217 -11.91 -13.31 37.03
C GLU A 217 -12.62 -13.24 38.40
N ALA A 218 -13.73 -12.53 38.44
CA ALA A 218 -14.58 -12.48 39.67
C ALA A 218 -15.77 -13.41 39.53
N THR A 219 -15.84 -14.44 40.35
CA THR A 219 -17.03 -15.25 40.52
C THR A 219 -17.72 -14.87 41.84
N CYS A 220 -19.00 -14.51 41.80
CA CYS A 220 -19.81 -14.26 42.98
C CYS A 220 -20.79 -15.42 43.16
N SER A 221 -20.72 -16.10 44.29
CA SER A 221 -21.73 -17.09 44.69
C SER A 221 -22.36 -16.67 46.00
N THR A 222 -23.70 -16.70 46.08
CA THR A 222 -24.44 -16.62 47.33
C THR A 222 -24.81 -18.01 47.75
N THR A 223 -24.46 -18.38 48.96
CA THR A 223 -25.00 -19.58 49.65
C THR A 223 -26.15 -19.17 50.52
#